data_8ee0f99d29a7b437e2b87c79792ea8e8
#
_entry.id   8ee0f99d29a7b437e2b87c79792ea8e8
#
_cell.length_a   1.000
_cell.length_b   1.000
_cell.length_c   1.000
_cell.angle_alpha   90.00
_cell.angle_beta   90.00
_cell.angle_gamma   90.00
#
_symmetry.space_group_name_H-M   'P 1'
#
loop_
_entity.id
_entity.type
_entity.pdbx_description
1 polymer ?
#
loop_
_entity_poly.entity_id
_entity_poly.type
_entity_poly.pdbx_seq_one_letter_code
_entity_poly.pdbx_strand_id
1 'polypeptide(L)'
;MDTSAGQPLLTDLLQSLQPNLLCVYRSQVGPDWGERDSVPPYNKLYYICEGEGWIQIDGIDYYPKPGQLVLVPSCSAVSFSALNGRPYLKYWCHFTTTAGPLDLFQRINVPLCIDAGDGNGIISLFESLIGWNAEEGIVARLREKLGLLELLARYLEQAPIGILKLQDKEWTRLSGLRQYIEERLDRPISVNELADCVHLHPNYFIRYF
;
A
#
# COMPACT_ATOMS: atom_id res chain seq x y z
N MET A 1 -25.46 10.49 0.56
CA MET A 1 -24.61 9.43 0.00
C MET A 1 -23.98 8.73 1.18
N ASP A 2 -24.38 7.49 1.38
CA ASP A 2 -24.19 6.74 2.63
C ASP A 2 -22.71 6.36 2.83
N THR A 3 -22.02 7.07 3.71
CA THR A 3 -20.61 6.82 4.10
C THR A 3 -20.48 5.69 5.12
N SER A 4 -21.59 5.13 5.58
CA SER A 4 -21.60 4.15 6.69
C SER A 4 -21.26 2.71 6.28
N ALA A 5 -21.54 2.33 5.03
CA ALA A 5 -21.31 0.97 4.56
C ALA A 5 -19.83 0.62 4.27
N GLY A 6 -18.97 1.62 4.04
CA GLY A 6 -17.54 1.39 3.77
C GLY A 6 -16.63 1.28 5.00
N GLN A 7 -17.08 1.77 6.17
CA GLN A 7 -16.26 1.78 7.38
C GLN A 7 -16.01 0.38 7.98
N PRO A 8 -16.99 -0.51 8.09
CA PRO A 8 -16.74 -1.88 8.59
C PRO A 8 -15.74 -2.64 7.72
N LEU A 9 -15.84 -2.49 6.40
CA LEU A 9 -14.98 -3.14 5.41
C LEU A 9 -13.52 -2.69 5.49
N LEU A 10 -13.30 -1.39 5.68
CA LEU A 10 -11.96 -0.86 5.86
C LEU A 10 -11.35 -1.32 7.18
N THR A 11 -12.15 -1.39 8.25
CA THR A 11 -11.71 -1.91 9.54
C THR A 11 -11.28 -3.36 9.44
N ASP A 12 -12.05 -4.22 8.77
CA ASP A 12 -11.70 -5.62 8.55
C ASP A 12 -10.45 -5.79 7.69
N LEU A 13 -10.30 -4.96 6.65
CA LEU A 13 -9.12 -4.91 5.82
C LEU A 13 -7.87 -4.59 6.67
N LEU A 14 -7.96 -3.57 7.53
CA LEU A 14 -6.85 -3.17 8.40
C LEU A 14 -6.53 -4.21 9.47
N GLN A 15 -7.53 -4.90 10.03
CA GLN A 15 -7.30 -6.00 10.98
C GLN A 15 -6.58 -7.19 10.36
N SER A 16 -6.83 -7.48 9.09
CA SER A 16 -6.14 -8.56 8.36
C SER A 16 -4.81 -8.15 7.73
N LEU A 17 -4.42 -6.87 7.85
CA LEU A 17 -3.23 -6.31 7.21
C LEU A 17 -1.94 -6.97 7.72
N GLN A 18 -1.14 -7.48 6.80
CA GLN A 18 0.17 -8.07 7.05
C GLN A 18 1.26 -7.22 6.36
N PRO A 19 1.77 -6.16 7.00
CA PRO A 19 2.86 -5.38 6.46
C PRO A 19 4.18 -6.15 6.60
N ASN A 20 4.99 -6.12 5.54
CA ASN A 20 6.33 -6.72 5.54
C ASN A 20 7.31 -5.80 4.81
N LEU A 21 8.35 -5.36 5.51
CA LEU A 21 9.43 -4.57 4.95
C LEU A 21 10.38 -5.50 4.17
N LEU A 22 10.68 -5.18 2.93
CA LEU A 22 11.61 -5.93 2.08
C LEU A 22 13.01 -5.32 2.13
N CYS A 23 13.09 -4.00 2.05
CA CYS A 23 14.34 -3.24 2.21
C CYS A 23 14.03 -1.78 2.50
N VAL A 24 14.99 -1.08 3.12
CA VAL A 24 14.92 0.34 3.40
C VAL A 24 16.30 0.98 3.34
N TYR A 25 16.40 2.14 2.70
CA TYR A 25 17.69 2.84 2.49
C TYR A 25 17.51 4.35 2.40
N ARG A 26 18.64 5.06 2.61
CA ARG A 26 18.85 6.43 2.17
C ARG A 26 19.84 6.41 1.01
N SER A 27 19.54 7.07 -0.08
CA SER A 27 20.42 7.07 -1.27
C SER A 27 20.45 8.44 -1.94
N GLN A 28 21.65 8.87 -2.28
CA GLN A 28 21.88 9.83 -3.35
C GLN A 28 21.91 9.04 -4.66
N VAL A 29 20.92 9.23 -5.52
CA VAL A 29 20.91 8.53 -6.81
C VAL A 29 21.90 9.16 -7.78
N GLY A 30 22.40 8.38 -8.75
CA GLY A 30 23.29 8.90 -9.79
C GLY A 30 22.52 9.65 -10.89
N PRO A 31 23.24 10.38 -11.77
CA PRO A 31 22.62 11.07 -12.91
C PRO A 31 21.94 10.10 -13.90
N ASP A 32 22.44 8.87 -13.99
CA ASP A 32 21.90 7.80 -14.84
C ASP A 32 20.79 6.99 -14.15
N TRP A 33 20.33 7.43 -12.97
CA TRP A 33 19.24 6.78 -12.28
C TRP A 33 17.97 6.82 -13.12
N GLY A 34 17.49 5.65 -13.51
CA GLY A 34 16.30 5.51 -14.32
C GLY A 34 15.93 4.06 -14.55
N GLU A 35 14.65 3.85 -14.80
CA GLU A 35 14.06 2.57 -15.18
C GLU A 35 12.85 2.85 -16.08
N ARG A 36 12.53 1.91 -16.97
CA ARG A 36 11.38 2.02 -17.87
C ARG A 36 10.49 0.79 -17.75
N ASP A 37 9.20 1.04 -17.69
CA ASP A 37 8.11 0.04 -17.79
C ASP A 37 8.29 -1.17 -16.84
N SER A 38 8.84 -0.92 -15.65
CA SER A 38 8.97 -1.91 -14.59
C SER A 38 7.63 -2.13 -13.90
N VAL A 39 7.30 -3.38 -13.58
CA VAL A 39 6.07 -3.74 -12.85
C VAL A 39 6.45 -4.53 -11.61
N PRO A 40 6.85 -3.88 -10.51
CA PRO A 40 7.29 -4.56 -9.31
C PRO A 40 6.12 -5.23 -8.58
N PRO A 41 6.31 -6.46 -8.03
CA PRO A 41 5.28 -7.16 -7.26
C PRO A 41 5.20 -6.67 -5.79
N TYR A 42 5.72 -5.51 -5.48
CA TYR A 42 5.78 -4.88 -4.16
C TYR A 42 5.56 -3.38 -4.27
N ASN A 43 5.18 -2.77 -3.15
CA ASN A 43 5.04 -1.31 -3.07
C ASN A 43 6.41 -0.65 -2.89
N LYS A 44 6.56 0.56 -3.45
CA LYS A 44 7.70 1.44 -3.18
C LYS A 44 7.18 2.71 -2.52
N LEU A 45 7.85 3.17 -1.46
CA LEU A 45 7.59 4.48 -0.86
C LEU A 45 8.89 5.27 -0.85
N TYR A 46 8.85 6.48 -1.38
CA TYR A 46 9.96 7.42 -1.44
C TYR A 46 9.63 8.66 -0.63
N TYR A 47 10.56 9.16 0.16
CA TYR A 47 10.57 10.51 0.70
C TYR A 47 11.70 11.30 0.05
N ILE A 48 11.34 12.38 -0.64
CA ILE A 48 12.30 13.20 -1.38
C ILE A 48 12.90 14.23 -0.42
N CYS A 49 14.23 14.18 -0.22
CA CYS A 49 14.96 15.16 0.57
C CYS A 49 15.46 16.32 -0.29
N GLU A 50 16.04 16.01 -1.46
CA GLU A 50 16.63 16.98 -2.37
C GLU A 50 16.55 16.48 -3.81
N GLY A 51 16.78 17.38 -4.77
CA GLY A 51 16.91 17.05 -6.18
C GLY A 51 15.63 17.17 -6.98
N GLU A 52 15.71 16.77 -8.24
CA GLU A 52 14.63 16.82 -9.22
C GLU A 52 14.59 15.52 -10.02
N GLY A 53 13.39 15.04 -10.34
CA GLY A 53 13.21 13.83 -11.11
C GLY A 53 11.79 13.69 -11.61
N TRP A 54 11.59 12.72 -12.46
CA TRP A 54 10.31 12.34 -13.04
C TRP A 54 10.02 10.89 -12.67
N ILE A 55 8.78 10.64 -12.31
CA ILE A 55 8.24 9.30 -12.03
C ILE A 55 6.90 9.20 -12.74
N GLN A 56 6.73 8.20 -13.59
CA GLN A 56 5.44 7.87 -14.19
C GLN A 56 4.90 6.61 -13.54
N ILE A 57 3.65 6.64 -13.12
CA ILE A 57 2.95 5.51 -12.51
C ILE A 57 1.65 5.29 -13.27
N ASP A 58 1.47 4.11 -13.87
CA ASP A 58 0.31 3.74 -14.69
C ASP A 58 -0.04 4.80 -15.76
N GLY A 59 1.01 5.35 -16.40
CA GLY A 59 0.89 6.36 -17.46
C GLY A 59 0.69 7.80 -16.98
N ILE A 60 0.61 8.05 -15.67
CA ILE A 60 0.47 9.40 -15.10
C ILE A 60 1.84 9.90 -14.64
N ASP A 61 2.20 11.11 -15.10
CA ASP A 61 3.47 11.74 -14.78
C ASP A 61 3.44 12.50 -13.45
N TYR A 62 4.45 12.29 -12.63
CA TYR A 62 4.70 12.99 -11.36
C TYR A 62 6.09 13.60 -11.39
N TYR A 63 6.23 14.78 -10.77
CA TYR A 63 7.50 15.50 -10.58
C TYR A 63 7.68 15.81 -9.09
N PRO A 64 8.00 14.81 -8.28
CA PRO A 64 8.08 14.97 -6.83
C PRO A 64 9.13 15.98 -6.41
N LYS A 65 8.78 16.79 -5.40
CA LYS A 65 9.64 17.84 -4.84
C LYS A 65 10.16 17.44 -3.46
N PRO A 66 11.23 18.09 -2.97
CA PRO A 66 11.66 17.93 -1.58
C PRO A 66 10.50 18.14 -0.61
N GLY A 67 10.41 17.27 0.39
CA GLY A 67 9.32 17.24 1.38
C GLY A 67 8.11 16.39 0.98
N GLN A 68 8.13 15.77 -0.21
CA GLN A 68 7.02 14.93 -0.68
C GLN A 68 7.29 13.43 -0.50
N LEU A 69 6.21 12.70 -0.24
CA LEU A 69 6.13 11.25 -0.26
C LEU A 69 5.54 10.79 -1.60
N VAL A 70 6.13 9.75 -2.18
CA VAL A 70 5.64 9.11 -3.41
C VAL A 70 5.42 7.64 -3.15
N LEU A 71 4.20 7.17 -3.35
CA LEU A 71 3.83 5.77 -3.30
C LEU A 71 3.73 5.21 -4.72
N VAL A 72 4.41 4.11 -4.99
CA VAL A 72 4.20 3.27 -6.17
C VAL A 72 3.54 1.98 -5.69
N PRO A 73 2.27 1.75 -5.98
CA PRO A 73 1.57 0.52 -5.60
C PRO A 73 2.19 -0.72 -6.28
N SER A 74 2.09 -1.86 -5.62
CA SER A 74 2.46 -3.15 -6.21
C SER A 74 1.70 -3.40 -7.53
N CYS A 75 2.37 -4.02 -8.49
CA CYS A 75 1.83 -4.34 -9.82
C CYS A 75 1.45 -3.12 -10.69
N SER A 76 1.79 -1.89 -10.29
CA SER A 76 1.70 -0.71 -11.16
C SER A 76 2.90 -0.63 -12.11
N ALA A 77 2.65 -0.20 -13.34
CA ALA A 77 3.70 0.10 -14.30
C ALA A 77 4.42 1.40 -13.88
N VAL A 78 5.73 1.34 -13.65
CA VAL A 78 6.51 2.49 -13.22
C VAL A 78 7.72 2.72 -14.12
N SER A 79 7.89 3.98 -14.50
CA SER A 79 9.10 4.50 -15.15
C SER A 79 9.61 5.70 -14.36
N PHE A 80 10.92 5.90 -14.28
CA PHE A 80 11.48 7.06 -13.60
C PHE A 80 12.86 7.44 -14.13
N SER A 81 13.24 8.71 -13.93
CA SER A 81 14.59 9.21 -14.26
C SER A 81 14.95 10.42 -13.41
N ALA A 82 16.26 10.65 -13.25
CA ALA A 82 16.79 11.93 -12.79
C ALA A 82 16.55 13.02 -13.84
N LEU A 83 16.40 14.26 -13.40
CA LEU A 83 16.23 15.44 -14.26
C LEU A 83 17.28 16.52 -13.93
N ASN A 84 17.59 17.35 -14.93
CA ASN A 84 18.33 18.61 -14.80
C ASN A 84 19.69 18.51 -14.09
N GLY A 85 20.34 17.35 -14.08
CA GLY A 85 21.62 17.14 -13.40
C GLY A 85 21.53 17.30 -11.86
N ARG A 86 20.34 17.29 -11.29
CA ARG A 86 20.05 17.36 -9.84
C ARG A 86 19.39 16.09 -9.34
N PRO A 87 20.13 14.97 -9.30
CA PRO A 87 19.55 13.68 -8.92
C PRO A 87 19.02 13.71 -7.49
N TYR A 88 18.00 12.91 -7.21
CA TYR A 88 17.38 12.83 -5.88
C TYR A 88 18.33 12.38 -4.79
N LEU A 89 18.31 13.08 -3.66
CA LEU A 89 18.59 12.51 -2.34
C LEU A 89 17.25 12.09 -1.73
N LYS A 90 17.10 10.81 -1.42
CA LYS A 90 15.84 10.28 -0.91
C LYS A 90 16.03 9.18 0.11
N TYR A 91 15.06 9.06 1.03
CA TYR A 91 14.78 7.82 1.73
C TYR A 91 13.81 6.99 0.91
N TRP A 92 13.93 5.68 0.98
CA TRP A 92 13.03 4.80 0.27
C TRP A 92 12.95 3.42 0.92
N CYS A 93 11.79 2.80 0.78
CA CYS A 93 11.61 1.41 1.16
C CYS A 93 10.77 0.67 0.13
N HIS A 94 10.99 -0.64 0.05
CA HIS A 94 10.13 -1.59 -0.62
C HIS A 94 9.43 -2.45 0.42
N PHE A 95 8.15 -2.72 0.23
CA PHE A 95 7.35 -3.42 1.20
C PHE A 95 6.11 -4.07 0.56
N THR A 96 5.52 -5.02 1.25
CA THR A 96 4.19 -5.56 0.92
C THR A 96 3.22 -5.26 2.05
N THR A 97 1.93 -5.13 1.69
CA THR A 97 0.83 -4.88 2.62
C THR A 97 -0.33 -5.78 2.28
N THR A 98 -0.10 -7.11 2.45
CA THR A 98 -1.13 -8.09 2.10
C THR A 98 -2.31 -8.02 3.07
N ALA A 99 -3.50 -8.04 2.51
CA ALA A 99 -4.76 -8.11 3.24
C ALA A 99 -5.66 -9.14 2.52
N GLY A 100 -5.58 -10.39 2.95
CA GLY A 100 -6.09 -11.52 2.19
C GLY A 100 -5.21 -11.78 0.93
N PRO A 101 -5.80 -12.06 -0.25
CA PRO A 101 -5.04 -12.43 -1.46
C PRO A 101 -4.40 -11.25 -2.20
N LEU A 102 -4.72 -10.01 -1.87
CA LEU A 102 -4.25 -8.80 -2.57
C LEU A 102 -3.50 -7.86 -1.64
N ASP A 103 -2.76 -6.94 -2.24
CA ASP A 103 -2.10 -5.84 -1.52
C ASP A 103 -3.10 -4.72 -1.17
N LEU A 104 -2.88 -4.01 -0.05
CA LEU A 104 -3.73 -2.91 0.42
C LEU A 104 -3.92 -1.84 -0.67
N PHE A 105 -2.83 -1.40 -1.30
CA PHE A 105 -2.85 -0.31 -2.28
C PHE A 105 -3.43 -0.70 -3.65
N GLN A 106 -3.69 -1.98 -3.88
CA GLN A 106 -4.52 -2.44 -4.99
C GLN A 106 -6.02 -2.33 -4.69
N ARG A 107 -6.38 -2.17 -3.41
CA ARG A 107 -7.78 -2.15 -2.93
C ARG A 107 -8.29 -0.77 -2.59
N ILE A 108 -7.40 0.10 -2.13
CA ILE A 108 -7.74 1.49 -1.78
C ILE A 108 -7.17 2.46 -2.80
N ASN A 109 -7.95 3.47 -3.14
CA ASN A 109 -7.47 4.56 -3.95
C ASN A 109 -6.86 5.64 -3.04
N VAL A 110 -5.59 5.96 -3.26
CA VAL A 110 -4.86 7.01 -2.53
C VAL A 110 -4.13 7.91 -3.50
N PRO A 111 -3.90 9.20 -3.17
CA PRO A 111 -3.01 10.04 -3.97
C PRO A 111 -1.61 9.45 -3.96
N LEU A 112 -0.96 9.33 -5.12
CA LEU A 112 0.35 8.68 -5.21
C LEU A 112 1.53 9.61 -4.89
N CYS A 113 1.31 10.93 -4.86
CA CYS A 113 2.30 11.94 -4.48
C CYS A 113 1.63 12.95 -3.54
N ILE A 114 2.17 13.10 -2.33
CA ILE A 114 1.62 13.95 -1.27
C ILE A 114 2.72 14.71 -0.54
N ASP A 115 2.39 15.84 0.06
CA ASP A 115 3.27 16.51 1.02
C ASP A 115 3.34 15.71 2.31
N ALA A 116 4.55 15.53 2.84
CA ALA A 116 4.78 14.68 4.01
C ALA A 116 4.31 15.32 5.34
N GLY A 117 3.99 16.62 5.33
CA GLY A 117 3.67 17.37 6.56
C GLY A 117 4.89 17.51 7.47
N ASP A 118 5.00 16.67 8.50
CA ASP A 118 6.18 16.61 9.39
C ASP A 118 7.34 15.83 8.74
N GLY A 119 8.12 16.51 7.91
CA GLY A 119 9.28 15.91 7.25
C GLY A 119 10.35 15.39 8.21
N ASN A 120 10.57 16.04 9.36
CA ASN A 120 11.53 15.59 10.36
C ASN A 120 11.09 14.28 11.01
N GLY A 121 9.82 14.14 11.30
CA GLY A 121 9.25 12.89 11.82
C GLY A 121 9.34 11.75 10.82
N ILE A 122 9.15 12.01 9.53
CA ILE A 122 9.34 11.02 8.45
C ILE A 122 10.81 10.59 8.34
N ILE A 123 11.74 11.53 8.36
CA ILE A 123 13.19 11.25 8.33
C ILE A 123 13.59 10.38 9.53
N SER A 124 13.21 10.77 10.74
CA SER A 124 13.53 10.02 11.96
C SER A 124 13.00 8.59 11.92
N LEU A 125 11.81 8.40 11.34
CA LEU A 125 11.20 7.09 11.18
C LEU A 125 11.96 6.23 10.16
N PHE A 126 12.36 6.79 9.02
CA PHE A 126 13.20 6.07 8.05
C PHE A 126 14.56 5.69 8.63
N GLU A 127 15.22 6.58 9.39
CA GLU A 127 16.50 6.29 10.07
C GLU A 127 16.33 5.14 11.09
N SER A 128 15.23 5.15 11.83
CA SER A 128 14.90 4.05 12.75
C SER A 128 14.68 2.72 12.02
N LEU A 129 13.93 2.74 10.91
CA LEU A 129 13.71 1.56 10.07
C LEU A 129 15.02 1.01 9.51
N ILE A 130 15.94 1.87 9.04
CA ILE A 130 17.27 1.48 8.55
C ILE A 130 18.05 0.81 9.67
N GLY A 131 18.05 1.39 10.88
CA GLY A 131 18.72 0.81 12.05
C GLY A 131 18.18 -0.57 12.38
N TRP A 132 16.85 -0.70 12.54
CA TRP A 132 16.23 -2.00 12.87
C TRP A 132 16.38 -3.05 11.78
N ASN A 133 16.38 -2.63 10.50
CA ASN A 133 16.59 -3.55 9.38
C ASN A 133 18.01 -4.13 9.36
N ALA A 134 19.00 -3.40 9.88
CA ALA A 134 20.36 -3.87 10.04
C ALA A 134 20.57 -4.80 11.26
N GLU A 135 19.65 -4.78 12.23
CA GLU A 135 19.72 -5.63 13.43
C GLU A 135 19.13 -7.02 13.18
N GLU A 136 19.63 -8.01 13.90
CA GLU A 136 19.06 -9.36 13.94
C GLU A 136 18.17 -9.56 15.17
N GLY A 137 17.24 -10.48 15.06
CA GLY A 137 16.41 -10.91 16.20
C GLY A 137 14.95 -10.44 16.15
N ILE A 138 14.13 -11.06 16.99
CA ILE A 138 12.67 -10.89 16.98
C ILE A 138 12.23 -9.47 17.32
N VAL A 139 12.96 -8.78 18.22
CA VAL A 139 12.62 -7.42 18.65
C VAL A 139 12.83 -6.42 17.50
N ALA A 140 13.93 -6.58 16.75
CA ALA A 140 14.18 -5.75 15.57
C ALA A 140 13.08 -5.95 14.52
N ARG A 141 12.68 -7.20 14.23
CA ARG A 141 11.58 -7.48 13.28
C ARG A 141 10.23 -6.91 13.75
N LEU A 142 9.95 -6.93 15.05
CA LEU A 142 8.74 -6.28 15.58
C LEU A 142 8.79 -4.75 15.44
N ARG A 143 9.95 -4.14 15.69
CA ARG A 143 10.15 -2.69 15.50
C ARG A 143 10.04 -2.28 14.05
N GLU A 144 10.60 -3.04 13.11
CA GLU A 144 10.42 -2.80 11.68
C GLU A 144 8.93 -2.78 11.29
N LYS A 145 8.18 -3.78 11.76
CA LYS A 145 6.74 -3.87 11.48
C LYS A 145 5.98 -2.69 12.04
N LEU A 146 6.28 -2.28 13.28
CA LEU A 146 5.70 -1.09 13.91
C LEU A 146 6.06 0.19 13.14
N GLY A 147 7.33 0.36 12.78
CA GLY A 147 7.79 1.53 12.02
C GLY A 147 7.17 1.60 10.63
N LEU A 148 7.02 0.48 9.94
CA LEU A 148 6.34 0.45 8.65
C LEU A 148 4.86 0.81 8.80
N LEU A 149 4.16 0.29 9.80
CA LEU A 149 2.77 0.68 10.10
C LEU A 149 2.64 2.17 10.41
N GLU A 150 3.54 2.72 11.22
CA GLU A 150 3.57 4.16 11.51
C GLU A 150 3.81 5.00 10.25
N LEU A 151 4.73 4.57 9.38
CA LEU A 151 4.99 5.27 8.12
C LEU A 151 3.76 5.28 7.21
N LEU A 152 3.04 4.16 7.15
CA LEU A 152 1.79 4.04 6.39
C LEU A 152 0.67 4.88 7.01
N ALA A 153 0.56 4.91 8.33
CA ALA A 153 -0.42 5.75 9.03
C ALA A 153 -0.20 7.23 8.70
N ARG A 154 1.03 7.73 8.83
CA ARG A 154 1.39 9.11 8.47
C ARG A 154 1.13 9.43 7.00
N TYR A 155 1.40 8.48 6.10
CA TYR A 155 1.06 8.65 4.70
C TYR A 155 -0.46 8.81 4.50
N LEU A 156 -1.26 7.94 5.12
CA LEU A 156 -2.72 7.95 4.99
C LEU A 156 -3.36 9.17 5.68
N GLU A 157 -2.78 9.70 6.75
CA GLU A 157 -3.21 10.94 7.41
C GLU A 157 -3.15 12.17 6.49
N GLN A 158 -2.19 12.21 5.56
CA GLN A 158 -2.06 13.29 4.59
C GLN A 158 -2.97 13.08 3.36
N ALA A 159 -3.59 11.91 3.22
CA ALA A 159 -4.51 11.63 2.12
C ALA A 159 -5.87 12.33 2.37
N PRO A 160 -6.44 13.04 1.38
CA PRO A 160 -7.77 13.64 1.51
C PRO A 160 -8.83 12.59 1.86
N ILE A 161 -9.57 12.81 2.94
CA ILE A 161 -10.54 11.88 3.57
C ILE A 161 -11.63 11.35 2.60
N GLY A 162 -11.82 11.93 1.44
CA GLY A 162 -12.82 11.49 0.46
C GLY A 162 -12.31 10.51 -0.61
N ILE A 163 -11.02 10.18 -0.61
CA ILE A 163 -10.36 9.43 -1.69
C ILE A 163 -10.17 7.94 -1.35
N LEU A 164 -10.24 7.57 -0.08
CA LEU A 164 -10.18 6.17 0.35
C LEU A 164 -11.44 5.44 -0.12
N LYS A 165 -11.46 5.05 -1.39
CA LYS A 165 -12.54 4.23 -1.96
C LYS A 165 -12.00 2.84 -2.17
N LEU A 166 -12.71 1.87 -1.62
CA LEU A 166 -12.52 0.47 -2.00
C LEU A 166 -12.87 0.34 -3.49
N GLN A 167 -11.90 0.02 -4.32
CA GLN A 167 -12.07 -0.01 -5.78
C GLN A 167 -12.74 -1.29 -6.29
N ASP A 168 -12.90 -2.33 -5.48
CA ASP A 168 -13.10 -3.66 -6.00
C ASP A 168 -14.52 -4.20 -5.79
N LYS A 169 -15.19 -4.52 -6.91
CA LYS A 169 -16.44 -5.30 -6.92
C LYS A 169 -16.26 -6.67 -6.23
N GLU A 170 -15.06 -7.25 -6.30
CA GLU A 170 -14.75 -8.52 -5.65
C GLU A 170 -14.73 -8.40 -4.14
N TRP A 171 -14.19 -7.30 -3.61
CA TRP A 171 -14.21 -7.04 -2.17
C TRP A 171 -15.62 -6.85 -1.63
N THR A 172 -16.48 -6.16 -2.36
CA THR A 172 -17.91 -6.03 -2.00
C THR A 172 -18.59 -7.40 -1.94
N ARG A 173 -18.23 -8.32 -2.85
CA ARG A 173 -18.71 -9.70 -2.85
C ARG A 173 -18.20 -10.50 -1.65
N LEU A 174 -16.90 -10.42 -1.35
CA LEU A 174 -16.27 -11.08 -0.19
C LEU A 174 -16.87 -10.62 1.14
N SER A 175 -17.13 -9.34 1.25
CA SER A 175 -17.74 -8.74 2.44
C SER A 175 -19.18 -9.16 2.62
N GLY A 176 -19.94 -9.18 1.53
CA GLY A 176 -21.31 -9.71 1.55
C GLY A 176 -21.33 -11.17 1.94
N LEU A 177 -20.36 -11.96 1.48
CA LEU A 177 -20.21 -13.36 1.84
C LEU A 177 -19.88 -13.54 3.32
N ARG A 178 -18.92 -12.76 3.84
CA ARG A 178 -18.57 -12.78 5.26
C ARG A 178 -19.76 -12.41 6.13
N GLN A 179 -20.44 -11.31 5.83
CA GLN A 179 -21.64 -10.89 6.55
C GLN A 179 -22.71 -11.98 6.51
N TYR A 180 -22.93 -12.59 5.34
CA TYR A 180 -23.90 -13.70 5.20
C TYR A 180 -23.56 -14.87 6.11
N ILE A 181 -22.27 -15.21 6.25
CA ILE A 181 -21.78 -16.26 7.14
C ILE A 181 -21.96 -15.85 8.60
N GLU A 182 -21.54 -14.65 8.99
CA GLU A 182 -21.61 -14.15 10.37
C GLU A 182 -23.04 -14.08 10.89
N GLU A 183 -23.99 -13.70 10.05
CA GLU A 183 -25.42 -13.67 10.40
C GLU A 183 -26.05 -15.06 10.56
N ARG A 184 -25.36 -16.14 10.15
CA ARG A 184 -25.91 -17.52 10.09
C ARG A 184 -24.98 -18.57 10.69
N LEU A 185 -24.13 -18.18 11.63
CA LEU A 185 -23.24 -19.09 12.35
C LEU A 185 -23.98 -20.14 13.20
N ASP A 186 -25.26 -19.94 13.43
CA ASP A 186 -26.15 -20.82 14.21
C ASP A 186 -26.62 -22.06 13.44
N ARG A 187 -26.36 -22.14 12.12
CA ARG A 187 -26.78 -23.25 11.26
C ARG A 187 -25.74 -23.64 10.23
N PRO A 188 -25.81 -24.87 9.68
CA PRO A 188 -24.96 -25.22 8.53
C PRO A 188 -25.28 -24.35 7.32
N ILE A 189 -24.21 -23.88 6.64
CA ILE A 189 -24.31 -23.10 5.42
C ILE A 189 -23.75 -23.95 4.28
N SER A 190 -24.50 -24.09 3.21
CA SER A 190 -24.09 -24.86 2.04
C SER A 190 -23.25 -24.03 1.07
N VAL A 191 -22.41 -24.72 0.28
CA VAL A 191 -21.64 -24.09 -0.81
C VAL A 191 -22.56 -23.41 -1.84
N ASN A 192 -23.74 -23.96 -2.09
CA ASN A 192 -24.70 -23.36 -3.00
C ASN A 192 -25.19 -22.00 -2.49
N GLU A 193 -25.57 -21.91 -1.19
CA GLU A 193 -25.97 -20.63 -0.58
C GLU A 193 -24.86 -19.57 -0.65
N LEU A 194 -23.60 -19.98 -0.43
CA LEU A 194 -22.47 -19.07 -0.52
C LEU A 194 -22.22 -18.60 -1.96
N ALA A 195 -22.33 -19.53 -2.93
CA ALA A 195 -22.18 -19.20 -4.34
C ALA A 195 -23.29 -18.25 -4.83
N ASP A 196 -24.53 -18.49 -4.41
CA ASP A 196 -25.68 -17.63 -4.74
C ASP A 196 -25.52 -16.23 -4.14
N CYS A 197 -25.01 -16.10 -2.91
CA CYS A 197 -24.74 -14.81 -2.25
C CYS A 197 -23.81 -13.90 -3.08
N VAL A 198 -22.87 -14.49 -3.80
CA VAL A 198 -21.88 -13.77 -4.66
C VAL A 198 -22.18 -13.87 -6.15
N HIS A 199 -23.34 -14.41 -6.53
CA HIS A 199 -23.77 -14.61 -7.92
C HIS A 199 -22.79 -15.42 -8.76
N LEU A 200 -22.25 -16.51 -8.19
CA LEU A 200 -21.36 -17.45 -8.86
C LEU A 200 -21.99 -18.83 -8.97
N HIS A 201 -21.59 -19.58 -10.00
CA HIS A 201 -21.92 -21.00 -10.05
C HIS A 201 -21.11 -21.78 -8.98
N PRO A 202 -21.67 -22.74 -8.24
CA PRO A 202 -21.00 -23.45 -7.14
C PRO A 202 -19.64 -24.04 -7.52
N ASN A 203 -19.49 -24.64 -8.70
CA ASN A 203 -18.20 -25.18 -9.16
C ASN A 203 -17.14 -24.09 -9.40
N TYR A 204 -17.56 -22.88 -9.78
CA TYR A 204 -16.68 -21.74 -9.95
C TYR A 204 -16.31 -21.16 -8.58
N PHE A 205 -17.28 -21.08 -7.67
CA PHE A 205 -17.07 -20.66 -6.30
C PHE A 205 -15.99 -21.49 -5.59
N ILE A 206 -16.08 -22.85 -5.64
CA ILE A 206 -15.07 -23.75 -5.04
C ILE A 206 -13.67 -23.58 -5.62
N ARG A 207 -13.55 -23.14 -6.88
CA ARG A 207 -12.23 -22.91 -7.51
C ARG A 207 -11.67 -21.52 -7.23
N TYR A 208 -12.54 -20.60 -6.86
CA TYR A 208 -12.18 -19.19 -6.64
C TYR A 208 -11.84 -18.92 -5.18
N PHE A 209 -12.46 -19.65 -4.25
CA PHE A 209 -12.25 -19.62 -2.80
C PHE A 209 -11.64 -20.93 -2.29
#